data_107dfa74887973bea33ae5f91c340e20
#
_entry.id   107dfa74887973bea33ae5f91c340e20
#
_cell.length_a   1.000
_cell.length_b   1.000
_cell.length_c   1.000
_cell.angle_alpha   90.00
_cell.angle_beta   90.00
_cell.angle_gamma   90.00
#
_symmetry.space_group_name_H-M   'P 1'
#
loop_
_entity.id
_entity.type
_entity.pdbx_description
1 polymer ?
#
loop_
_entity_poly.entity_id
_entity_poly.type
_entity_poly.pdbx_seq_one_letter_code
_entity_poly.pdbx_strand_id
1 'polypeptide(L)'
;MRKKHVRNLTAGCAAFMAAAFVFSAGFSKTAFADEADKTTLVYGSTDYTRINPAMDEHCEINVLLFDGLTDHDGDNQIIPRLAKSWEYDEENLTYTFHLEEGVKWHDGEPFTAEDVKFTFEAIMDPANESENAPDYEDIESIEVIDENTVAFHLSNVNTAFLEYMTRPVMPKHLLEGEDWQTSDFFRAPVGTGPYKFVSWDAGQTITMEKNEEYFAGAANIDTIVFKIVTDDNAKAMQLLSGELDLAQITPKEESLFADNDEFKVYDMTTSDYRGILYNFNNEYW
;
A
#
# COMPACT_ATOMS: atom_id res chain seq x y z
N MET A 1 38.83 43.01 -11.93
CA MET A 1 40.26 43.02 -12.28
C MET A 1 41.03 42.17 -11.29
N ARG A 2 41.50 41.01 -11.68
CA ARG A 2 42.86 40.47 -11.63
C ARG A 2 42.81 39.00 -12.04
N LYS A 3 43.48 38.77 -13.16
CA LYS A 3 43.76 37.46 -13.82
C LYS A 3 44.96 36.77 -13.17
N LYS A 4 45.06 35.42 -13.48
CA LYS A 4 46.25 34.55 -13.61
C LYS A 4 46.68 33.84 -12.32
N HIS A 5 47.06 32.54 -12.33
CA HIS A 5 48.05 31.89 -13.22
C HIS A 5 47.82 30.37 -13.30
N VAL A 6 47.96 29.88 -14.53
CA VAL A 6 48.18 28.46 -14.89
C VAL A 6 49.63 28.10 -14.56
N ARG A 7 49.88 26.88 -14.09
CA ARG A 7 51.19 26.23 -14.17
C ARG A 7 51.03 24.76 -14.55
N ASN A 8 51.44 24.52 -15.79
CA ASN A 8 51.76 23.19 -16.31
C ASN A 8 53.00 22.64 -15.61
N LEU A 9 53.03 21.35 -15.36
CA LEU A 9 54.26 20.56 -15.30
C LEU A 9 54.02 19.24 -16.03
N THR A 10 54.87 19.08 -17.06
CA THR A 10 55.02 17.93 -17.93
C THR A 10 56.02 16.91 -17.36
N ALA A 11 55.82 15.68 -17.80
CA ALA A 11 56.80 14.65 -18.17
C ALA A 11 56.96 13.43 -17.26
N GLY A 12 56.86 12.28 -17.94
CA GLY A 12 57.39 10.98 -17.48
C GLY A 12 56.79 9.79 -18.24
N CYS A 13 57.44 9.43 -19.37
CA CYS A 13 57.10 8.26 -20.20
C CYS A 13 57.21 6.92 -19.49
N ALA A 14 56.31 5.98 -19.83
CA ALA A 14 56.64 4.56 -20.03
C ALA A 14 55.65 3.92 -21.01
N ALA A 15 56.17 3.42 -22.11
CA ALA A 15 55.45 2.69 -23.14
C ALA A 15 55.18 1.26 -22.73
N PHE A 16 53.96 0.77 -23.01
CA PHE A 16 53.71 -0.64 -23.24
C PHE A 16 52.75 -0.82 -24.42
N MET A 17 53.26 -1.54 -25.43
CA MET A 17 52.49 -1.98 -26.58
C MET A 17 51.44 -3.03 -26.14
N ALA A 18 50.24 -2.90 -26.64
CA ALA A 18 49.32 -4.01 -26.77
C ALA A 18 48.44 -3.82 -28.00
N ALA A 19 48.36 -4.87 -28.76
CA ALA A 19 47.82 -5.02 -30.10
C ALA A 19 46.39 -4.52 -30.30
N ALA A 20 46.15 -3.85 -31.43
CA ALA A 20 44.87 -3.54 -31.98
C ALA A 20 44.24 -4.80 -32.57
N PHE A 21 43.12 -5.28 -31.97
CA PHE A 21 42.14 -6.13 -32.65
C PHE A 21 40.95 -5.25 -33.05
N VAL A 22 40.90 -4.94 -34.33
CA VAL A 22 39.74 -4.33 -34.95
C VAL A 22 38.69 -5.42 -35.14
N PHE A 23 37.67 -5.47 -34.25
CA PHE A 23 36.44 -6.18 -34.50
C PHE A 23 35.40 -5.16 -34.97
N SER A 24 35.20 -5.09 -36.28
CA SER A 24 34.04 -4.42 -36.86
C SER A 24 32.79 -5.27 -36.64
N ALA A 25 32.18 -5.15 -35.47
CA ALA A 25 30.82 -5.62 -35.27
C ALA A 25 29.88 -4.46 -35.60
N GLY A 26 29.12 -4.61 -36.69
CA GLY A 26 28.03 -3.70 -37.03
C GLY A 26 27.01 -3.67 -35.89
N PHE A 27 27.01 -2.57 -35.14
CA PHE A 27 25.92 -2.25 -34.26
C PHE A 27 24.72 -1.87 -35.12
N SER A 28 23.80 -2.84 -35.34
CA SER A 28 22.40 -2.51 -35.64
C SER A 28 21.93 -1.56 -34.55
N LYS A 29 21.57 -0.34 -34.92
CA LYS A 29 20.74 0.53 -34.11
C LYS A 29 19.40 -0.17 -33.98
N THR A 30 19.26 -1.04 -32.96
CA THR A 30 17.95 -1.31 -32.38
C THR A 30 17.48 0.04 -31.82
N ALA A 31 16.41 0.55 -32.40
CA ALA A 31 15.66 1.66 -31.85
C ALA A 31 15.30 1.27 -30.40
N PHE A 32 15.98 1.87 -29.42
CA PHE A 32 15.41 1.97 -28.08
C PHE A 32 14.17 2.82 -28.29
N ALA A 33 13.00 2.21 -28.15
CA ALA A 33 11.80 2.97 -27.91
C ALA A 33 12.11 3.92 -26.76
N ASP A 34 11.75 5.18 -26.92
CA ASP A 34 11.75 6.19 -25.85
C ASP A 34 11.04 5.55 -24.65
N GLU A 35 11.81 5.07 -23.67
CA GLU A 35 11.29 4.80 -22.34
C GLU A 35 11.01 6.21 -21.81
N ALA A 36 9.75 6.62 -21.90
CA ALA A 36 9.27 7.82 -21.23
C ALA A 36 9.79 7.77 -19.80
N ASP A 37 10.40 8.87 -19.32
CA ASP A 37 10.97 8.96 -17.96
C ASP A 37 9.90 8.50 -16.96
N LYS A 38 10.01 7.27 -16.46
CA LYS A 38 9.08 6.70 -15.47
C LYS A 38 9.23 7.48 -14.17
N THR A 39 8.11 7.98 -13.68
CA THR A 39 8.09 8.69 -12.40
C THR A 39 8.17 7.70 -11.24
N THR A 40 9.09 7.96 -10.30
CA THR A 40 9.27 7.14 -9.10
C THR A 40 9.09 8.00 -7.85
N LEU A 41 8.34 7.50 -6.87
CA LEU A 41 8.24 8.06 -5.53
C LEU A 41 8.92 7.13 -4.54
N VAL A 42 9.88 7.64 -3.78
CA VAL A 42 10.55 6.91 -2.70
C VAL A 42 9.98 7.35 -1.36
N TYR A 43 9.24 6.45 -0.70
CA TYR A 43 8.62 6.69 0.60
C TYR A 43 9.42 6.02 1.72
N GLY A 44 9.76 6.80 2.76
CA GLY A 44 10.44 6.28 3.96
C GLY A 44 9.47 5.59 4.91
N SER A 45 9.49 4.27 4.95
CA SER A 45 8.59 3.43 5.73
C SER A 45 9.30 2.59 6.78
N THR A 46 8.55 1.78 7.52
CA THR A 46 9.03 0.70 8.38
C THR A 46 8.94 -0.63 7.65
N ASP A 47 9.59 -1.68 8.17
CA ASP A 47 9.49 -3.03 7.59
C ASP A 47 8.22 -3.73 8.07
N TYR A 48 7.74 -4.66 7.26
CA TYR A 48 6.60 -5.50 7.55
C TYR A 48 7.04 -6.95 7.70
N THR A 49 6.32 -7.71 8.51
CA THR A 49 6.51 -9.18 8.57
C THR A 49 5.73 -9.88 7.47
N ARG A 50 4.53 -9.35 7.19
CA ARG A 50 3.59 -9.79 6.14
C ARG A 50 2.69 -8.62 5.76
N ILE A 51 2.00 -8.72 4.64
CA ILE A 51 0.98 -7.76 4.19
C ILE A 51 -0.35 -8.51 4.18
N ASN A 52 -1.05 -8.50 5.32
CA ASN A 52 -2.32 -9.22 5.51
C ASN A 52 -3.38 -8.29 6.13
N PRO A 53 -4.07 -7.49 5.30
CA PRO A 53 -5.03 -6.50 5.79
C PRO A 53 -6.29 -7.10 6.41
N ALA A 54 -6.58 -8.38 6.17
CA ALA A 54 -7.72 -9.07 6.77
C ALA A 54 -7.45 -9.51 8.20
N MET A 55 -6.18 -9.74 8.57
CA MET A 55 -5.78 -10.23 9.88
C MET A 55 -5.15 -9.15 10.76
N ASP A 56 -4.40 -8.23 10.17
CA ASP A 56 -3.61 -7.20 10.86
C ASP A 56 -4.28 -5.82 10.74
N GLU A 57 -4.24 -4.99 11.79
CA GLU A 57 -4.94 -3.70 11.79
C GLU A 57 -4.29 -2.66 10.87
N HIS A 58 -2.96 -2.52 10.93
CA HIS A 58 -2.29 -1.36 10.32
C HIS A 58 -1.15 -1.75 9.39
N CYS A 59 -1.31 -1.36 8.13
CA CYS A 59 -0.26 -1.46 7.14
C CYS A 59 -0.47 -0.36 6.08
N GLU A 60 0.36 0.68 6.09
CA GLU A 60 0.24 1.83 5.17
C GLU A 60 0.21 1.43 3.70
N ILE A 61 0.86 0.33 3.35
CA ILE A 61 0.92 -0.20 1.99
C ILE A 61 -0.44 -0.76 1.51
N ASN A 62 -1.34 -1.10 2.43
CA ASN A 62 -2.62 -1.73 2.10
C ASN A 62 -3.46 -0.87 1.15
N VAL A 63 -3.52 0.45 1.38
CA VAL A 63 -4.29 1.40 0.55
C VAL A 63 -3.78 1.54 -0.88
N LEU A 64 -2.56 1.06 -1.15
CA LEU A 64 -1.98 1.04 -2.49
C LEU A 64 -2.24 -0.27 -3.23
N LEU A 65 -2.32 -1.38 -2.50
CA LEU A 65 -2.43 -2.72 -3.07
C LEU A 65 -3.86 -3.23 -3.13
N PHE A 66 -4.74 -2.78 -2.23
CA PHE A 66 -6.07 -3.33 -2.04
C PHE A 66 -7.14 -2.25 -1.94
N ASP A 67 -8.39 -2.62 -2.16
CA ASP A 67 -9.57 -1.80 -1.89
C ASP A 67 -10.55 -2.55 -0.99
N GLY A 68 -11.32 -1.79 -0.20
CA GLY A 68 -12.50 -2.25 0.52
C GLY A 68 -13.78 -2.05 -0.30
N LEU A 69 -14.93 -2.43 0.26
CA LEU A 69 -16.24 -2.10 -0.33
C LEU A 69 -16.50 -0.60 -0.29
N THR A 70 -16.10 0.03 0.80
CA THR A 70 -16.16 1.46 1.04
C THR A 70 -14.75 2.03 1.26
N ASP A 71 -14.62 3.35 1.28
CA ASP A 71 -13.39 4.07 1.57
C ASP A 71 -13.73 5.39 2.28
N HIS A 72 -12.73 6.17 2.66
CA HIS A 72 -12.89 7.51 3.20
C HIS A 72 -12.44 8.58 2.21
N ASP A 73 -13.16 9.68 2.19
CA ASP A 73 -12.68 10.90 1.54
C ASP A 73 -11.75 11.72 2.47
N GLY A 74 -11.27 12.87 1.96
CA GLY A 74 -10.39 13.76 2.72
C GLY A 74 -11.02 14.41 3.95
N ASP A 75 -12.34 14.34 4.09
CA ASP A 75 -13.13 14.84 5.23
C ASP A 75 -13.56 13.67 6.16
N ASN A 76 -12.99 12.49 5.96
CA ASN A 76 -13.29 11.26 6.69
C ASN A 76 -14.75 10.81 6.58
N GLN A 77 -15.38 11.05 5.42
CA GLN A 77 -16.73 10.56 5.14
C GLN A 77 -16.64 9.25 4.34
N ILE A 78 -17.52 8.30 4.65
CA ILE A 78 -17.61 7.05 3.92
C ILE A 78 -18.06 7.31 2.48
N ILE A 79 -17.29 6.80 1.54
CA ILE A 79 -17.54 6.89 0.10
C ILE A 79 -17.54 5.50 -0.55
N PRO A 80 -18.19 5.33 -1.72
CA PRO A 80 -18.11 4.13 -2.53
C PRO A 80 -16.67 3.78 -2.96
N ARG A 81 -16.37 2.45 -3.04
CA ARG A 81 -15.11 1.96 -3.59
C ARG A 81 -15.36 0.73 -4.46
N LEU A 82 -15.06 -0.51 -4.01
CA LEU A 82 -15.46 -1.72 -4.74
C LEU A 82 -16.97 -1.90 -4.79
N ALA A 83 -17.71 -1.36 -3.84
CA ALA A 83 -19.16 -1.19 -3.94
C ALA A 83 -19.48 0.20 -4.51
N LYS A 84 -20.12 0.26 -5.67
CA LYS A 84 -20.59 1.51 -6.28
C LYS A 84 -21.76 2.15 -5.54
N SER A 85 -22.50 1.33 -4.76
CA SER A 85 -23.62 1.76 -3.91
C SER A 85 -24.03 0.66 -2.95
N TRP A 86 -24.83 1.03 -1.94
CA TRP A 86 -25.44 0.09 -1.00
C TRP A 86 -26.82 0.57 -0.59
N GLU A 87 -27.61 -0.37 -0.08
CA GLU A 87 -28.92 -0.14 0.51
C GLU A 87 -28.97 -0.76 1.90
N TYR A 88 -29.73 -0.17 2.83
CA TYR A 88 -29.95 -0.70 4.16
C TYR A 88 -31.43 -0.91 4.41
N ASP A 89 -31.82 -2.13 4.66
CA ASP A 89 -33.16 -2.53 5.12
C ASP A 89 -33.18 -2.56 6.65
N GLU A 90 -33.78 -1.53 7.25
CA GLU A 90 -33.88 -1.39 8.71
C GLU A 90 -34.77 -2.47 9.36
N GLU A 91 -35.78 -3.02 8.64
CA GLU A 91 -36.70 -4.03 9.18
C GLU A 91 -35.99 -5.38 9.27
N ASN A 92 -35.15 -5.71 8.28
CA ASN A 92 -34.44 -6.99 8.20
C ASN A 92 -32.98 -6.89 8.59
N LEU A 93 -32.51 -5.70 9.02
CA LEU A 93 -31.12 -5.43 9.39
C LEU A 93 -30.12 -5.88 8.32
N THR A 94 -30.43 -5.59 7.04
CA THR A 94 -29.67 -6.12 5.91
C THR A 94 -29.05 -4.99 5.11
N TYR A 95 -27.74 -5.05 4.92
CA TYR A 95 -27.01 -4.23 3.95
C TYR A 95 -26.84 -5.00 2.65
N THR A 96 -27.27 -4.43 1.53
CA THR A 96 -27.05 -4.96 0.20
C THR A 96 -26.08 -4.06 -0.56
N PHE A 97 -24.91 -4.59 -0.93
CA PHE A 97 -23.88 -3.89 -1.69
C PHE A 97 -23.94 -4.27 -3.16
N HIS A 98 -23.93 -3.25 -4.02
CA HIS A 98 -23.82 -3.39 -5.47
C HIS A 98 -22.38 -3.07 -5.89
N LEU A 99 -21.66 -4.06 -6.40
CA LEU A 99 -20.24 -3.98 -6.72
C LEU A 99 -20.01 -3.26 -8.05
N GLU A 100 -18.83 -2.65 -8.19
CA GLU A 100 -18.33 -2.16 -9.47
C GLU A 100 -18.15 -3.34 -10.45
N GLU A 101 -18.52 -3.11 -11.70
CA GLU A 101 -18.46 -4.14 -12.75
C GLU A 101 -17.13 -4.12 -13.48
N GLY A 102 -16.60 -5.30 -13.82
CA GLY A 102 -15.38 -5.43 -14.60
C GLY A 102 -14.09 -5.14 -13.83
N VAL A 103 -14.16 -5.03 -12.50
CA VAL A 103 -12.97 -4.97 -11.65
C VAL A 103 -12.20 -6.28 -11.75
N LYS A 104 -10.86 -6.16 -11.80
CA LYS A 104 -9.96 -7.30 -11.86
C LYS A 104 -8.93 -7.24 -10.74
N TRP A 105 -8.56 -8.40 -10.27
CA TRP A 105 -7.37 -8.59 -9.48
C TRP A 105 -6.11 -8.26 -10.29
N HIS A 106 -4.99 -7.98 -9.64
CA HIS A 106 -3.73 -7.62 -10.29
C HIS A 106 -3.19 -8.69 -11.26
N ASP A 107 -3.57 -9.94 -11.05
CA ASP A 107 -3.24 -11.09 -11.93
C ASP A 107 -4.21 -11.27 -13.11
N GLY A 108 -5.29 -10.47 -13.16
CA GLY A 108 -6.26 -10.43 -14.24
C GLY A 108 -7.54 -11.23 -14.01
N GLU A 109 -7.63 -12.02 -12.92
CA GLU A 109 -8.87 -12.69 -12.54
C GLU A 109 -9.97 -11.68 -12.17
N PRO A 110 -11.26 -11.99 -12.44
CA PRO A 110 -12.35 -11.09 -12.10
C PRO A 110 -12.59 -11.02 -10.60
N PHE A 111 -12.85 -9.81 -10.08
CA PHE A 111 -13.35 -9.60 -8.75
C PHE A 111 -14.88 -9.81 -8.72
N THR A 112 -15.39 -10.52 -7.72
CA THR A 112 -16.79 -10.87 -7.58
C THR A 112 -17.31 -10.80 -6.13
N ALA A 113 -18.63 -10.92 -5.97
CA ALA A 113 -19.26 -11.03 -4.65
C ALA A 113 -18.81 -12.27 -3.84
N GLU A 114 -18.31 -13.31 -4.51
CA GLU A 114 -17.72 -14.48 -3.85
C GLU A 114 -16.42 -14.14 -3.09
N ASP A 115 -15.60 -13.22 -3.62
CA ASP A 115 -14.39 -12.76 -2.94
C ASP A 115 -14.74 -11.96 -1.67
N VAL A 116 -15.80 -11.15 -1.75
CA VAL A 116 -16.31 -10.41 -0.60
C VAL A 116 -16.76 -11.37 0.49
N LYS A 117 -17.66 -12.30 0.16
CA LYS A 117 -18.12 -13.31 1.11
C LYS A 117 -16.97 -14.09 1.74
N PHE A 118 -16.06 -14.59 0.90
CA PHE A 118 -14.87 -15.35 1.33
C PHE A 118 -14.04 -14.57 2.34
N THR A 119 -13.78 -13.28 2.07
CA THR A 119 -12.96 -12.44 2.94
C THR A 119 -13.54 -12.30 4.33
N PHE A 120 -14.82 -11.92 4.43
CA PHE A 120 -15.43 -11.67 5.72
C PHE A 120 -15.69 -12.97 6.50
N GLU A 121 -16.02 -14.07 5.81
CA GLU A 121 -16.09 -15.39 6.44
C GLU A 121 -14.73 -15.83 7.00
N ALA A 122 -13.62 -15.55 6.27
CA ALA A 122 -12.28 -15.86 6.74
C ALA A 122 -11.84 -14.98 7.93
N ILE A 123 -12.22 -13.70 7.97
CA ILE A 123 -11.95 -12.82 9.12
C ILE A 123 -12.68 -13.34 10.37
N MET A 124 -13.94 -13.78 10.22
CA MET A 124 -14.75 -14.28 11.31
C MET A 124 -14.41 -15.70 11.75
N ASP A 125 -13.66 -16.46 10.94
CA ASP A 125 -13.27 -17.83 11.28
C ASP A 125 -12.26 -17.83 12.45
N PRO A 126 -12.61 -18.40 13.62
CA PRO A 126 -11.69 -18.45 14.76
C PRO A 126 -10.37 -19.16 14.47
N ALA A 127 -10.30 -20.03 13.44
CA ALA A 127 -9.08 -20.71 13.06
C ALA A 127 -8.01 -19.76 12.49
N ASN A 128 -8.42 -18.60 11.97
CA ASN A 128 -7.55 -17.60 11.40
C ASN A 128 -7.00 -16.59 12.42
N GLU A 129 -7.56 -16.57 13.64
CA GLU A 129 -7.10 -15.71 14.75
C GLU A 129 -7.01 -14.21 14.34
N SER A 130 -7.97 -13.71 13.54
CA SER A 130 -8.00 -12.33 13.11
C SER A 130 -8.25 -11.38 14.27
N GLU A 131 -7.39 -10.35 14.41
CA GLU A 131 -7.58 -9.26 15.37
C GLU A 131 -8.83 -8.43 15.06
N ASN A 132 -9.29 -8.48 13.79
CA ASN A 132 -10.45 -7.74 13.30
C ASN A 132 -11.78 -8.49 13.47
N ALA A 133 -11.78 -9.77 13.87
CA ALA A 133 -13.00 -10.56 13.99
C ALA A 133 -14.09 -9.93 14.89
N PRO A 134 -13.76 -9.23 16.00
CA PRO A 134 -14.76 -8.58 16.85
C PRO A 134 -15.60 -7.51 16.15
N ASP A 135 -15.08 -6.87 15.10
CA ASP A 135 -15.81 -5.83 14.35
C ASP A 135 -16.98 -6.40 13.54
N TYR A 136 -16.96 -7.71 13.28
CA TYR A 136 -17.92 -8.42 12.43
C TYR A 136 -18.81 -9.39 13.18
N GLU A 137 -18.80 -9.38 14.52
CA GLU A 137 -19.59 -10.31 15.36
C GLU A 137 -21.12 -10.17 15.17
N ASP A 138 -21.58 -9.02 14.67
CA ASP A 138 -22.99 -8.79 14.36
C ASP A 138 -23.42 -9.41 13.02
N ILE A 139 -22.55 -9.94 12.20
CA ILE A 139 -22.90 -10.59 10.94
C ILE A 139 -23.44 -11.99 11.22
N GLU A 140 -24.72 -12.23 10.92
CA GLU A 140 -25.33 -13.57 11.01
C GLU A 140 -25.03 -14.41 9.77
N SER A 141 -25.09 -13.78 8.58
CA SER A 141 -24.83 -14.46 7.32
C SER A 141 -24.49 -13.50 6.20
N ILE A 142 -23.76 -14.01 5.20
CA ILE A 142 -23.42 -13.29 3.97
C ILE A 142 -23.99 -14.06 2.79
N GLU A 143 -24.88 -13.43 2.02
CA GLU A 143 -25.52 -14.01 0.86
C GLU A 143 -24.98 -13.39 -0.44
N VAL A 144 -24.47 -14.22 -1.34
CA VAL A 144 -24.15 -13.82 -2.70
C VAL A 144 -25.44 -13.93 -3.52
N ILE A 145 -26.01 -12.79 -3.91
CA ILE A 145 -27.25 -12.72 -4.69
C ILE A 145 -26.94 -12.98 -6.16
N ASP A 146 -25.89 -12.35 -6.67
CA ASP A 146 -25.32 -12.55 -8.00
C ASP A 146 -23.85 -12.16 -8.02
N GLU A 147 -23.20 -12.20 -9.18
CA GLU A 147 -21.76 -11.91 -9.34
C GLU A 147 -21.33 -10.53 -8.80
N ASN A 148 -22.24 -9.54 -8.84
CA ASN A 148 -21.97 -8.17 -8.47
C ASN A 148 -22.86 -7.67 -7.33
N THR A 149 -23.53 -8.56 -6.59
CA THR A 149 -24.43 -8.19 -5.52
C THR A 149 -24.27 -9.13 -4.32
N VAL A 150 -23.95 -8.54 -3.16
CA VAL A 150 -23.79 -9.27 -1.89
C VAL A 150 -24.60 -8.63 -0.79
N ALA A 151 -25.27 -9.45 0.04
CA ALA A 151 -26.03 -9.01 1.19
C ALA A 151 -25.41 -9.50 2.50
N PHE A 152 -25.36 -8.60 3.48
CA PHE A 152 -24.94 -8.87 4.84
C PHE A 152 -26.16 -8.76 5.77
N HIS A 153 -26.51 -9.87 6.39
CA HIS A 153 -27.60 -9.93 7.37
C HIS A 153 -27.03 -9.79 8.78
N LEU A 154 -27.51 -8.79 9.52
CA LEU A 154 -27.00 -8.48 10.86
C LEU A 154 -27.96 -8.94 11.95
N SER A 155 -27.41 -9.33 13.08
CA SER A 155 -28.17 -9.68 14.30
C SER A 155 -28.63 -8.45 15.08
N ASN A 156 -27.90 -7.33 14.93
CA ASN A 156 -28.15 -6.07 15.63
C ASN A 156 -27.94 -4.88 14.73
N VAL A 157 -28.51 -3.73 15.12
CA VAL A 157 -28.20 -2.45 14.47
C VAL A 157 -26.74 -2.08 14.75
N ASN A 158 -25.93 -2.00 13.71
CA ASN A 158 -24.54 -1.58 13.80
C ASN A 158 -24.33 -0.30 12.98
N THR A 159 -24.19 0.83 13.67
CA THR A 159 -24.03 2.14 13.01
C THR A 159 -22.63 2.36 12.44
N ALA A 160 -21.65 1.56 12.85
CA ALA A 160 -20.28 1.59 12.35
C ALA A 160 -20.04 0.60 11.20
N PHE A 161 -21.08 -0.14 10.76
CA PHE A 161 -20.92 -1.23 9.80
C PHE A 161 -20.25 -0.81 8.51
N LEU A 162 -20.62 0.35 7.96
CA LEU A 162 -19.99 0.88 6.73
C LEU A 162 -18.52 1.26 6.92
N GLU A 163 -18.13 1.63 8.13
CA GLU A 163 -16.74 1.89 8.51
C GLU A 163 -15.91 0.60 8.41
N TYR A 164 -16.46 -0.52 8.91
CA TYR A 164 -15.80 -1.82 8.84
C TYR A 164 -15.70 -2.38 7.42
N MET A 165 -16.51 -1.87 6.48
CA MET A 165 -16.47 -2.25 5.06
C MET A 165 -15.33 -1.60 4.29
N THR A 166 -14.54 -0.70 4.90
CA THR A 166 -13.28 -0.19 4.34
C THR A 166 -12.17 -1.24 4.37
N ARG A 167 -12.37 -2.35 5.09
CA ARG A 167 -11.43 -3.47 5.13
C ARG A 167 -11.20 -4.04 3.74
N PRO A 168 -9.93 -4.20 3.31
CA PRO A 168 -9.60 -4.77 2.02
C PRO A 168 -10.20 -6.14 1.76
N VAL A 169 -10.74 -6.32 0.56
CA VAL A 169 -11.20 -7.64 0.11
C VAL A 169 -10.01 -8.45 -0.38
N MET A 170 -10.06 -9.77 -0.16
CA MET A 170 -8.99 -10.72 -0.46
C MET A 170 -9.37 -11.69 -1.57
N PRO A 171 -8.42 -12.11 -2.43
CA PRO A 171 -8.70 -12.97 -3.58
C PRO A 171 -8.99 -14.42 -3.16
N LYS A 172 -10.25 -14.84 -3.31
CA LYS A 172 -10.68 -16.21 -3.01
C LYS A 172 -9.85 -17.23 -3.80
N HIS A 173 -9.63 -16.98 -5.09
CA HIS A 173 -8.94 -17.91 -6.00
C HIS A 173 -7.48 -18.22 -5.61
N LEU A 174 -6.84 -17.37 -4.78
CA LEU A 174 -5.48 -17.56 -4.30
C LEU A 174 -5.41 -18.01 -2.83
N LEU A 175 -6.46 -17.77 -2.05
CA LEU A 175 -6.44 -17.99 -0.61
C LEU A 175 -7.37 -19.09 -0.12
N GLU A 176 -8.27 -19.61 -0.97
CA GLU A 176 -9.15 -20.71 -0.58
C GLU A 176 -8.36 -21.97 -0.24
N GLY A 177 -8.43 -22.41 1.01
CA GLY A 177 -7.69 -23.57 1.53
C GLY A 177 -6.26 -23.28 1.97
N GLU A 178 -5.79 -22.05 1.87
CA GLU A 178 -4.50 -21.63 2.40
C GLU A 178 -4.57 -21.34 3.90
N ASP A 179 -3.45 -21.53 4.59
CA ASP A 179 -3.27 -21.08 5.97
C ASP A 179 -2.93 -19.58 5.99
N TRP A 180 -3.84 -18.76 6.49
CA TRP A 180 -3.71 -17.30 6.52
C TRP A 180 -2.62 -16.76 7.43
N GLN A 181 -2.06 -17.60 8.30
CA GLN A 181 -0.93 -17.23 9.16
C GLN A 181 0.42 -17.43 8.46
N THR A 182 0.50 -18.36 7.51
CA THR A 182 1.78 -18.82 6.94
C THR A 182 1.85 -18.75 5.41
N SER A 183 0.75 -18.45 4.70
CA SER A 183 0.75 -18.41 3.23
C SER A 183 1.76 -17.41 2.66
N ASP A 184 2.51 -17.87 1.65
CA ASP A 184 3.46 -17.03 0.90
C ASP A 184 2.77 -15.87 0.14
N PHE A 185 1.44 -15.95 -0.06
CA PHE A 185 0.64 -14.87 -0.63
C PHE A 185 0.92 -13.53 0.06
N PHE A 186 1.03 -13.51 1.37
CA PHE A 186 1.23 -12.29 2.17
C PHE A 186 2.64 -11.70 2.06
N ARG A 187 3.53 -12.34 1.28
CA ARG A 187 4.86 -11.82 0.91
C ARG A 187 4.91 -11.29 -0.54
N ALA A 188 3.95 -11.67 -1.36
CA ALA A 188 3.79 -11.23 -2.75
C ALA A 188 2.30 -11.06 -3.08
N PRO A 189 1.61 -10.10 -2.43
CA PRO A 189 0.15 -10.00 -2.48
C PRO A 189 -0.36 -9.58 -3.86
N VAL A 190 -1.54 -10.08 -4.18
CA VAL A 190 -2.35 -9.71 -5.33
C VAL A 190 -3.60 -9.01 -4.81
N GLY A 191 -3.79 -7.75 -5.17
CA GLY A 191 -4.93 -6.94 -4.76
C GLY A 191 -5.73 -6.41 -5.95
N THR A 192 -6.63 -5.47 -5.68
CA THR A 192 -7.40 -4.73 -6.69
C THR A 192 -6.92 -3.29 -6.87
N GLY A 193 -6.02 -2.83 -6.00
CA GLY A 193 -5.65 -1.44 -5.79
C GLY A 193 -4.92 -0.76 -6.95
N PRO A 194 -4.62 0.56 -6.77
CA PRO A 194 -3.99 1.38 -7.81
C PRO A 194 -2.54 1.00 -8.12
N TYR A 195 -1.90 0.20 -7.29
CA TYR A 195 -0.54 -0.31 -7.51
C TYR A 195 -0.48 -1.81 -7.35
N LYS A 196 0.40 -2.45 -8.17
CA LYS A 196 0.71 -3.88 -8.16
C LYS A 196 2.02 -4.14 -7.44
N PHE A 197 2.07 -5.18 -6.64
CA PHE A 197 3.31 -5.64 -6.00
C PHE A 197 4.32 -6.11 -7.05
N VAL A 198 5.59 -5.71 -6.90
CA VAL A 198 6.69 -6.13 -7.78
C VAL A 198 7.73 -6.96 -7.02
N SER A 199 8.26 -6.44 -5.91
CA SER A 199 9.30 -7.12 -5.16
C SER A 199 9.38 -6.65 -3.72
N TRP A 200 9.92 -7.51 -2.86
CA TRP A 200 10.20 -7.20 -1.46
C TRP A 200 11.58 -7.71 -1.06
N ASP A 201 12.53 -6.78 -0.93
CA ASP A 201 13.84 -7.02 -0.33
C ASP A 201 13.76 -6.73 1.17
N ALA A 202 13.67 -7.78 1.99
CA ALA A 202 13.43 -7.68 3.43
C ALA A 202 14.47 -6.77 4.12
N GLY A 203 14.00 -5.82 4.91
CA GLY A 203 14.82 -4.83 5.59
C GLY A 203 15.40 -3.74 4.69
N GLN A 204 15.04 -3.70 3.40
CA GLN A 204 15.55 -2.73 2.45
C GLN A 204 14.44 -1.98 1.73
N THR A 205 13.70 -2.67 0.84
CA THR A 205 12.69 -2.02 -0.01
C THR A 205 11.50 -2.94 -0.32
N ILE A 206 10.33 -2.32 -0.51
CA ILE A 206 9.19 -2.93 -1.20
C ILE A 206 8.89 -2.05 -2.41
N THR A 207 8.82 -2.66 -3.58
CA THR A 207 8.59 -1.97 -4.86
C THR A 207 7.22 -2.34 -5.40
N MET A 208 6.50 -1.33 -5.86
CA MET A 208 5.20 -1.45 -6.50
C MET A 208 5.19 -0.66 -7.81
N GLU A 209 4.47 -1.14 -8.80
CA GLU A 209 4.22 -0.44 -10.05
C GLU A 209 2.74 -0.08 -10.19
N LYS A 210 2.43 0.97 -10.93
CA LYS A 210 1.03 1.39 -11.12
C LYS A 210 0.22 0.30 -11.83
N ASN A 211 -1.04 0.17 -11.44
CA ASN A 211 -2.03 -0.62 -12.13
C ASN A 211 -2.68 0.21 -13.24
N GLU A 212 -2.28 -0.01 -14.49
CA GLU A 212 -2.83 0.71 -15.65
C GLU A 212 -4.31 0.42 -15.88
N GLU A 213 -4.81 -0.74 -15.41
CA GLU A 213 -6.20 -1.18 -15.55
C GLU A 213 -7.02 -0.90 -14.27
N TYR A 214 -6.54 -0.03 -13.36
CA TYR A 214 -7.26 0.29 -12.13
C TYR A 214 -8.64 0.87 -12.43
N PHE A 215 -9.69 0.30 -11.86
CA PHE A 215 -11.07 0.64 -12.17
C PHE A 215 -11.42 2.12 -11.88
N ALA A 216 -10.79 2.74 -10.88
CA ALA A 216 -10.99 4.15 -10.55
C ALA A 216 -10.02 5.10 -11.29
N GLY A 217 -9.27 4.59 -12.28
CA GLY A 217 -8.31 5.32 -13.09
C GLY A 217 -6.85 5.14 -12.64
N ALA A 218 -5.95 4.99 -13.62
CA ALA A 218 -4.53 4.75 -13.35
C ALA A 218 -3.88 5.91 -12.58
N ALA A 219 -2.98 5.58 -11.67
CA ALA A 219 -2.20 6.55 -10.90
C ALA A 219 -1.24 7.36 -11.80
N ASN A 220 -0.86 8.56 -11.36
CA ASN A 220 0.08 9.43 -12.10
C ASN A 220 1.55 9.03 -11.90
N ILE A 221 1.89 8.37 -10.79
CA ILE A 221 3.24 7.92 -10.47
C ILE A 221 3.38 6.48 -10.93
N ASP A 222 4.44 6.18 -11.70
CA ASP A 222 4.63 4.86 -12.29
C ASP A 222 5.13 3.82 -11.30
N THR A 223 5.99 4.22 -10.37
CA THR A 223 6.61 3.31 -9.39
C THR A 223 6.61 3.94 -8.00
N ILE A 224 6.23 3.16 -6.99
CA ILE A 224 6.41 3.52 -5.59
C ILE A 224 7.40 2.54 -4.96
N VAL A 225 8.39 3.10 -4.26
CA VAL A 225 9.38 2.34 -3.50
C VAL A 225 9.23 2.69 -2.03
N PHE A 226 8.79 1.73 -1.23
CA PHE A 226 8.84 1.82 0.23
C PHE A 226 10.27 1.48 0.66
N LYS A 227 11.06 2.47 1.04
CA LYS A 227 12.41 2.31 1.57
C LYS A 227 12.33 2.14 3.08
N ILE A 228 12.88 1.04 3.59
CA ILE A 228 12.81 0.72 5.02
C ILE A 228 13.82 1.57 5.78
N VAL A 229 13.32 2.50 6.58
CA VAL A 229 14.10 3.41 7.43
C VAL A 229 13.39 3.53 8.77
N THR A 230 13.89 2.84 9.78
CA THR A 230 13.21 2.73 11.09
C THR A 230 13.51 3.87 12.06
N ASP A 231 14.57 4.65 11.80
CA ASP A 231 14.97 5.78 12.65
C ASP A 231 14.48 7.11 12.06
N ASP A 232 13.72 7.89 12.84
CA ASP A 232 13.10 9.13 12.37
C ASP A 232 14.12 10.22 12.03
N ASN A 233 15.26 10.30 12.73
CA ASN A 233 16.32 11.23 12.35
C ASN A 233 16.94 10.81 11.01
N ALA A 234 17.10 9.49 10.76
CA ALA A 234 17.60 9.00 9.49
C ALA A 234 16.61 9.31 8.36
N LYS A 235 15.29 9.15 8.59
CA LYS A 235 14.24 9.57 7.61
C LYS A 235 14.38 11.05 7.27
N ALA A 236 14.45 11.93 8.29
CA ALA A 236 14.60 13.37 8.09
C ALA A 236 15.88 13.72 7.30
N MET A 237 17.01 13.09 7.61
CA MET A 237 18.27 13.31 6.89
C MET A 237 18.22 12.81 5.44
N GLN A 238 17.55 11.70 5.18
CA GLN A 238 17.38 11.17 3.83
C GLN A 238 16.40 12.01 2.99
N LEU A 239 15.37 12.61 3.58
CA LEU A 239 14.56 13.65 2.93
C LEU A 239 15.43 14.83 2.51
N LEU A 240 16.24 15.39 3.44
CA LEU A 240 17.13 16.53 3.16
C LEU A 240 18.20 16.23 2.10
N SER A 241 18.62 14.97 1.97
CA SER A 241 19.60 14.56 0.95
C SER A 241 18.97 14.21 -0.40
N GLY A 242 17.63 14.15 -0.49
CA GLY A 242 16.90 13.72 -1.69
C GLY A 242 16.93 12.20 -1.93
N GLU A 243 17.24 11.41 -0.91
CA GLU A 243 17.14 9.95 -0.97
C GLU A 243 15.73 9.43 -0.72
N LEU A 244 14.87 10.27 -0.10
CA LEU A 244 13.44 10.06 0.06
C LEU A 244 12.71 11.27 -0.52
N ASP A 245 11.55 11.01 -1.13
CA ASP A 245 10.64 12.03 -1.65
C ASP A 245 9.54 12.36 -0.63
N LEU A 246 9.14 11.37 0.17
CA LEU A 246 8.08 11.47 1.16
C LEU A 246 8.43 10.62 2.39
N ALA A 247 8.15 11.12 3.57
CA ALA A 247 8.19 10.33 4.80
C ALA A 247 7.32 10.96 5.88
N GLN A 248 6.82 10.13 6.79
CA GLN A 248 6.28 10.59 8.06
C GLN A 248 7.43 10.91 9.00
N ILE A 249 7.42 12.12 9.57
CA ILE A 249 8.38 12.60 10.56
C ILE A 249 7.68 12.91 11.87
N THR A 250 8.44 12.96 12.97
CA THR A 250 7.90 13.40 14.25
C THR A 250 7.96 14.94 14.38
N PRO A 251 7.15 15.55 15.26
CA PRO A 251 7.20 17.01 15.50
C PRO A 251 8.58 17.54 15.90
N LYS A 252 9.46 16.67 16.40
CA LYS A 252 10.84 17.04 16.76
C LYS A 252 11.69 17.37 15.54
N GLU A 253 11.52 16.63 14.44
CA GLU A 253 12.26 16.81 13.19
C GLU A 253 11.65 17.91 12.28
N GLU A 254 10.40 18.33 12.53
CA GLU A 254 9.69 19.35 11.73
C GLU A 254 10.51 20.65 11.55
N SER A 255 11.19 21.08 12.61
CA SER A 255 12.02 22.30 12.58
C SER A 255 13.16 22.28 11.57
N LEU A 256 13.56 21.10 11.06
CA LEU A 256 14.59 20.95 10.04
C LEU A 256 14.08 21.40 8.66
N PHE A 257 12.75 21.45 8.47
CA PHE A 257 12.09 21.75 7.21
C PHE A 257 11.40 23.12 7.19
N ALA A 258 11.23 23.77 8.34
CA ALA A 258 10.42 24.99 8.52
C ALA A 258 10.84 26.18 7.66
N ASP A 259 12.16 26.31 7.36
CA ASP A 259 12.73 27.41 6.60
C ASP A 259 13.25 26.95 5.21
N ASN A 260 12.80 25.78 4.72
CA ASN A 260 13.24 25.22 3.45
C ASN A 260 12.06 25.09 2.47
N ASP A 261 12.00 26.00 1.50
CA ASP A 261 10.94 26.06 0.48
C ASP A 261 10.91 24.85 -0.49
N GLU A 262 11.91 23.97 -0.44
CA GLU A 262 11.95 22.73 -1.22
C GLU A 262 11.03 21.64 -0.64
N PHE A 263 10.63 21.80 0.64
CA PHE A 263 9.78 20.84 1.33
C PHE A 263 8.41 21.43 1.65
N LYS A 264 7.41 20.56 1.62
CA LYS A 264 6.08 20.87 2.09
C LYS A 264 5.75 19.95 3.28
N VAL A 265 5.50 20.57 4.42
CA VAL A 265 5.08 19.88 5.64
C VAL A 265 3.56 19.89 5.72
N TYR A 266 2.98 18.75 6.03
CA TYR A 266 1.54 18.59 6.25
C TYR A 266 1.31 18.06 7.65
N ASP A 267 0.51 18.76 8.43
CA ASP A 267 0.01 18.27 9.70
C ASP A 267 -1.07 17.22 9.45
N MET A 268 -0.84 16.02 9.97
CA MET A 268 -1.84 14.95 9.92
C MET A 268 -2.63 14.95 11.22
N THR A 269 -3.95 15.09 11.11
CA THR A 269 -4.87 14.89 12.22
C THR A 269 -5.44 13.48 12.13
N THR A 270 -5.23 12.67 13.16
CA THR A 270 -5.75 11.31 13.24
C THR A 270 -6.80 11.19 14.32
N SER A 271 -7.65 10.18 14.25
CA SER A 271 -8.58 9.80 15.32
C SER A 271 -7.89 9.01 16.43
N ASP A 272 -6.62 8.68 16.26
CA ASP A 272 -5.84 7.94 17.25
C ASP A 272 -5.65 8.75 18.53
N TYR A 273 -5.71 8.08 19.64
CA TYR A 273 -5.40 8.66 20.95
C TYR A 273 -4.32 7.86 21.68
N ARG A 274 -3.55 8.54 22.49
CA ARG A 274 -2.62 7.89 23.42
C ARG A 274 -3.15 8.01 24.83
N GLY A 275 -3.22 6.87 25.53
CA GLY A 275 -3.72 6.80 26.88
C GLY A 275 -2.81 6.01 27.80
N ILE A 276 -3.02 6.17 29.10
CA ILE A 276 -2.42 5.34 30.13
C ILE A 276 -3.51 4.43 30.67
N LEU A 277 -3.33 3.13 30.46
CA LEU A 277 -4.24 2.11 31.01
C LEU A 277 -3.75 1.70 32.40
N TYR A 278 -4.59 1.86 33.42
CA TYR A 278 -4.30 1.42 34.77
C TYR A 278 -4.93 0.06 35.01
N ASN A 279 -4.13 -0.91 35.45
CA ASN A 279 -4.65 -2.20 35.89
C ASN A 279 -5.11 -2.09 37.35
N PHE A 280 -6.38 -1.77 37.57
CA PHE A 280 -6.98 -1.68 38.90
C PHE A 280 -7.10 -3.01 39.66
N ASN A 281 -6.83 -4.14 39.00
CA ASN A 281 -6.74 -5.44 39.66
C ASN A 281 -5.35 -5.68 40.28
N ASN A 282 -4.40 -4.76 40.11
CA ASN A 282 -3.10 -4.84 40.74
C ASN A 282 -3.18 -4.25 42.16
N GLU A 283 -2.68 -4.97 43.13
CA GLU A 283 -2.71 -4.58 44.55
C GLU A 283 -1.95 -3.28 44.88
N TYR A 284 -1.18 -2.73 43.98
CA TYR A 284 -0.44 -1.48 44.12
C TYR A 284 -1.20 -0.23 43.63
N TRP A 285 -2.47 -0.37 43.20
CA TRP A 285 -3.34 0.75 42.82
C TRP A 285 -4.62 0.79 43.64
#